data_46a57e2a355d97bccca810d447c8757b
#
_entry.id   46a57e2a355d97bccca810d447c8757b
#
_cell.length_a   1.000
_cell.length_b   1.000
_cell.length_c   1.000
_cell.angle_alpha   90.00
_cell.angle_beta   90.00
_cell.angle_gamma   90.00
#
_symmetry.space_group_name_H-M   'P 1'
#
loop_
_entity.id
_entity.type
_entity.pdbx_description
1 polymer ?
#
loop_
_entity_poly.entity_id
_entity_poly.type
_entity_poly.pdbx_seq_one_letter_code
_entity_poly.pdbx_strand_id
1 'polypeptide(L)'
;KTYPAEEEMDREPSRKEIQAEKRSKEISKAKACKELIRKQMIQNEVEESIAEMLIDEVDRSLPKDAALDQILAAIYQKIILMTGQPYVLDKEVEEGETKYVFFLGSTGVGKTTTIAKIASRMKLNHKKNIALVTADTFRIAAVEQLKTYANILNVPIKVVYSPEELGEMREELDQFDICFIDTAGCSHKNREQMENIKNLIEQIPISRREVYLVLNAGAKYNDLKDIADVYSDLTDFSLIFTKLDETSSAGVMLNMRTYTDRPLSYVTWGQNVPDDIGKVDAQKIAKKLLGGKS
;
A
#
# COMPACT_ATOMS: atom_id res chain seq x y z
N LYS A 1 -16.01 -79.59 -26.73
CA LYS A 1 -16.32 -79.10 -25.34
C LYS A 1 -15.82 -77.72 -25.18
N THR A 2 -16.73 -76.78 -25.30
CA THR A 2 -16.54 -75.34 -25.10
C THR A 2 -16.78 -75.08 -23.62
N TYR A 3 -15.82 -74.41 -22.98
CA TYR A 3 -15.99 -73.88 -21.63
C TYR A 3 -16.60 -72.49 -21.76
N PRO A 4 -17.56 -72.10 -20.89
CA PRO A 4 -18.12 -70.76 -20.89
C PRO A 4 -17.16 -69.77 -20.26
N ALA A 5 -17.13 -68.53 -20.81
CA ALA A 5 -16.43 -67.39 -20.27
C ALA A 5 -16.94 -67.10 -18.86
N GLU A 6 -16.02 -66.85 -17.95
CA GLU A 6 -16.32 -66.32 -16.61
C GLU A 6 -16.96 -64.94 -16.76
N GLU A 7 -18.20 -64.78 -16.29
CA GLU A 7 -18.84 -63.51 -16.12
C GLU A 7 -18.06 -62.75 -15.01
N GLU A 8 -17.43 -61.62 -15.39
CA GLU A 8 -16.99 -60.62 -14.42
C GLU A 8 -18.21 -60.12 -13.64
N MET A 9 -18.40 -60.67 -12.47
CA MET A 9 -19.38 -60.18 -11.51
C MET A 9 -19.07 -58.74 -11.16
N ASP A 10 -19.93 -57.80 -11.55
CA ASP A 10 -19.97 -56.44 -11.15
C ASP A 10 -20.00 -56.35 -9.60
N ARG A 11 -18.83 -56.17 -8.99
CA ARG A 11 -18.68 -56.06 -7.55
C ARG A 11 -19.10 -54.63 -7.14
N GLU A 12 -20.22 -54.50 -6.45
CA GLU A 12 -20.56 -53.21 -5.83
C GLU A 12 -19.36 -52.69 -5.01
N PRO A 13 -18.95 -51.41 -5.22
CA PRO A 13 -17.79 -50.90 -4.54
C PRO A 13 -18.02 -50.84 -3.03
N SER A 14 -17.05 -51.28 -2.29
CA SER A 14 -17.12 -51.29 -0.81
C SER A 14 -17.23 -49.82 -0.26
N ARG A 15 -17.83 -49.70 0.95
CA ARG A 15 -17.92 -48.38 1.62
C ARG A 15 -16.55 -47.64 1.69
N LYS A 16 -15.46 -48.39 1.83
CA LYS A 16 -14.09 -47.81 1.84
C LYS A 16 -13.66 -47.28 0.47
N GLU A 17 -14.02 -47.97 -0.60
CA GLU A 17 -13.70 -47.52 -1.98
C GLU A 17 -14.49 -46.27 -2.37
N ILE A 18 -15.78 -46.20 -2.01
CA ILE A 18 -16.64 -45.03 -2.19
C ILE A 18 -16.07 -43.81 -1.43
N GLN A 19 -15.59 -44.04 -0.20
CA GLN A 19 -15.04 -43.00 0.64
C GLN A 19 -13.67 -42.50 0.12
N ALA A 20 -12.84 -43.40 -0.37
CA ALA A 20 -11.56 -43.06 -1.01
C ALA A 20 -11.76 -42.28 -2.31
N GLU A 21 -12.75 -42.68 -3.13
CA GLU A 21 -13.09 -41.96 -4.36
C GLU A 21 -13.63 -40.54 -4.10
N LYS A 22 -14.51 -40.37 -3.11
CA LYS A 22 -15.00 -39.05 -2.66
C LYS A 22 -13.85 -38.17 -2.21
N ARG A 23 -12.96 -38.69 -1.37
CA ARG A 23 -11.79 -37.94 -0.89
C ARG A 23 -10.85 -37.55 -2.02
N SER A 24 -10.61 -38.43 -2.98
CA SER A 24 -9.79 -38.12 -4.17
C SER A 24 -10.41 -37.00 -5.01
N LYS A 25 -11.74 -37.01 -5.19
CA LYS A 25 -12.49 -35.93 -5.88
C LYS A 25 -12.40 -34.60 -5.13
N GLU A 26 -12.47 -34.60 -3.80
CA GLU A 26 -12.33 -33.39 -2.98
C GLU A 26 -10.92 -32.81 -3.05
N ILE A 27 -9.89 -33.64 -2.97
CA ILE A 27 -8.49 -33.22 -3.16
C ILE A 27 -8.28 -32.60 -4.55
N SER A 28 -8.82 -33.19 -5.60
CA SER A 28 -8.74 -32.67 -6.95
C SER A 28 -9.42 -31.30 -7.09
N LYS A 29 -10.61 -31.13 -6.49
CA LYS A 29 -11.34 -29.85 -6.45
C LYS A 29 -10.56 -28.78 -5.68
N ALA A 30 -10.00 -29.14 -4.52
CA ALA A 30 -9.18 -28.22 -3.71
C ALA A 30 -7.97 -27.72 -4.49
N LYS A 31 -7.26 -28.63 -5.21
CA LYS A 31 -6.12 -28.26 -6.06
C LYS A 31 -6.54 -27.32 -7.21
N ALA A 32 -7.64 -27.61 -7.89
CA ALA A 32 -8.17 -26.78 -8.97
C ALA A 32 -8.57 -25.38 -8.47
N CYS A 33 -9.17 -25.30 -7.26
CA CYS A 33 -9.53 -24.03 -6.65
C CYS A 33 -8.30 -23.16 -6.34
N LYS A 34 -7.27 -23.72 -5.74
CA LYS A 34 -6.01 -23.04 -5.44
C LYS A 34 -5.33 -22.50 -6.69
N GLU A 35 -5.31 -23.31 -7.75
CA GLU A 35 -4.76 -22.87 -9.05
C GLU A 35 -5.59 -21.72 -9.67
N LEU A 36 -6.92 -21.77 -9.54
CA LEU A 36 -7.77 -20.68 -9.98
C LEU A 36 -7.51 -19.39 -9.19
N ILE A 37 -7.38 -19.49 -7.88
CA ILE A 37 -7.07 -18.35 -7.01
C ILE A 37 -5.68 -17.79 -7.33
N ARG A 38 -4.67 -18.64 -7.55
CA ARG A 38 -3.34 -18.22 -7.98
C ARG A 38 -3.41 -17.39 -9.25
N LYS A 39 -4.10 -17.91 -10.27
CA LYS A 39 -4.31 -17.20 -11.54
C LYS A 39 -5.03 -15.86 -11.34
N GLN A 40 -6.04 -15.83 -10.49
CA GLN A 40 -6.79 -14.61 -10.17
C GLN A 40 -5.91 -13.55 -9.49
N MET A 41 -5.04 -13.95 -8.57
CA MET A 41 -4.07 -13.05 -7.94
C MET A 41 -3.07 -12.50 -8.97
N ILE A 42 -2.53 -13.33 -9.86
CA ILE A 42 -1.61 -12.91 -10.92
C ILE A 42 -2.30 -11.97 -11.91
N GLN A 43 -3.56 -12.22 -12.27
CA GLN A 43 -4.36 -11.30 -13.10
C GLN A 43 -4.60 -9.94 -12.43
N ASN A 44 -4.58 -9.89 -11.10
CA ASN A 44 -4.59 -8.66 -10.32
C ASN A 44 -3.18 -8.13 -10.03
N GLU A 45 -2.17 -8.54 -10.80
CA GLU A 45 -0.78 -8.09 -10.70
C GLU A 45 -0.09 -8.41 -9.36
N VAL A 46 -0.54 -9.45 -8.65
CA VAL A 46 0.26 -10.01 -7.56
C VAL A 46 1.44 -10.75 -8.18
N GLU A 47 2.64 -10.52 -7.66
CA GLU A 47 3.85 -11.26 -8.06
C GLU A 47 3.67 -12.77 -7.88
N GLU A 48 4.13 -13.55 -8.86
CA GLU A 48 3.95 -15.00 -8.86
C GLU A 48 4.53 -15.65 -7.61
N SER A 49 5.70 -15.22 -7.18
CA SER A 49 6.36 -15.70 -5.95
C SER A 49 5.51 -15.44 -4.68
N ILE A 50 4.82 -14.31 -4.62
CA ILE A 50 3.94 -13.97 -3.50
C ILE A 50 2.66 -14.82 -3.55
N ALA A 51 2.09 -15.00 -4.74
CA ALA A 51 0.91 -15.85 -4.92
C ALA A 51 1.21 -17.32 -4.57
N GLU A 52 2.37 -17.84 -4.97
CA GLU A 52 2.82 -19.18 -4.62
C GLU A 52 3.07 -19.32 -3.12
N MET A 53 3.77 -18.38 -2.50
CA MET A 53 4.00 -18.38 -1.05
C MET A 53 2.67 -18.42 -0.26
N LEU A 54 1.67 -17.64 -0.68
CA LEU A 54 0.34 -17.64 -0.06
C LEU A 54 -0.35 -19.00 -0.17
N ILE A 55 -0.31 -19.63 -1.33
CA ILE A 55 -0.90 -20.96 -1.55
C ILE A 55 -0.17 -22.01 -0.72
N ASP A 56 1.16 -22.00 -0.72
CA ASP A 56 1.98 -22.94 0.05
C ASP A 56 1.74 -22.85 1.56
N GLU A 57 1.58 -21.64 2.10
CA GLU A 57 1.27 -21.44 3.52
C GLU A 57 -0.10 -21.97 3.87
N VAL A 58 -1.09 -21.78 3.00
CA VAL A 58 -2.43 -22.34 3.19
C VAL A 58 -2.39 -23.86 3.08
N ASP A 59 -1.60 -24.43 2.19
CA ASP A 59 -1.42 -25.89 2.07
C ASP A 59 -0.80 -26.53 3.30
N ARG A 60 0.06 -25.81 4.01
CA ARG A 60 0.63 -26.28 5.29
C ARG A 60 -0.35 -26.17 6.46
N SER A 61 -1.28 -25.22 6.39
CA SER A 61 -2.23 -24.92 7.47
C SER A 61 -3.54 -25.73 7.42
N LEU A 62 -3.90 -26.25 6.24
CA LEU A 62 -5.17 -26.95 6.00
C LEU A 62 -4.96 -28.41 5.59
N PRO A 63 -5.95 -29.30 5.87
CA PRO A 63 -5.98 -30.65 5.34
C PRO A 63 -6.02 -30.65 3.80
N LYS A 64 -5.46 -31.70 3.15
CA LYS A 64 -5.44 -31.82 1.69
C LYS A 64 -6.83 -31.90 1.05
N ASP A 65 -7.82 -32.34 1.79
CA ASP A 65 -9.23 -32.46 1.44
C ASP A 65 -10.10 -31.36 2.04
N ALA A 66 -9.49 -30.20 2.38
CA ALA A 66 -10.21 -29.04 2.90
C ALA A 66 -11.28 -28.54 1.93
N ALA A 67 -12.43 -28.13 2.48
CA ALA A 67 -13.53 -27.57 1.70
C ALA A 67 -13.12 -26.24 1.03
N LEU A 68 -13.73 -25.93 -0.12
CA LEU A 68 -13.41 -24.73 -0.89
C LEU A 68 -13.55 -23.44 -0.08
N ASP A 69 -14.59 -23.36 0.75
CA ASP A 69 -14.82 -22.19 1.62
C ASP A 69 -13.72 -22.02 2.66
N GLN A 70 -13.16 -23.10 3.18
CA GLN A 70 -12.03 -23.07 4.11
C GLN A 70 -10.76 -22.56 3.43
N ILE A 71 -10.50 -22.99 2.19
CA ILE A 71 -9.36 -22.54 1.39
C ILE A 71 -9.49 -21.05 1.10
N LEU A 72 -10.65 -20.60 0.61
CA LEU A 72 -10.92 -19.18 0.33
C LEU A 72 -10.78 -18.32 1.60
N ALA A 73 -11.35 -18.76 2.72
CA ALA A 73 -11.27 -18.05 3.99
C ALA A 73 -9.83 -17.94 4.49
N ALA A 74 -9.03 -19.01 4.37
CA ALA A 74 -7.64 -19.02 4.80
C ALA A 74 -6.80 -18.06 3.95
N ILE A 75 -6.95 -18.09 2.62
CA ILE A 75 -6.23 -17.17 1.71
C ILE A 75 -6.67 -15.71 1.97
N TYR A 76 -7.98 -15.47 2.11
CA TYR A 76 -8.51 -14.14 2.43
C TYR A 76 -7.90 -13.57 3.72
N GLN A 77 -7.89 -14.37 4.79
CA GLN A 77 -7.30 -13.97 6.07
C GLN A 77 -5.79 -13.74 5.96
N LYS A 78 -5.09 -14.58 5.19
CA LYS A 78 -3.65 -14.42 5.01
C LYS A 78 -3.31 -13.14 4.26
N ILE A 79 -4.06 -12.78 3.21
CA ILE A 79 -3.89 -11.50 2.50
C ILE A 79 -4.10 -10.32 3.47
N ILE A 80 -5.14 -10.38 4.33
CA ILE A 80 -5.37 -9.33 5.34
C ILE A 80 -4.19 -9.20 6.30
N LEU A 81 -3.66 -10.31 6.79
CA LEU A 81 -2.51 -10.32 7.70
C LEU A 81 -1.25 -9.75 7.02
N MET A 82 -0.99 -10.11 5.77
CA MET A 82 0.14 -9.60 5.01
C MET A 82 0.00 -8.11 4.68
N THR A 83 -1.19 -7.64 4.36
CA THR A 83 -1.48 -6.23 4.13
C THR A 83 -1.24 -5.42 5.41
N GLY A 84 -1.58 -5.98 6.56
CA GLY A 84 -1.43 -5.36 7.87
C GLY A 84 -2.46 -4.27 8.15
N GLN A 85 -2.30 -3.61 9.29
CA GLN A 85 -3.08 -2.42 9.64
C GLN A 85 -2.48 -1.18 9.00
N PRO A 86 -3.30 -0.27 8.44
CA PRO A 86 -2.78 0.96 7.86
C PRO A 86 -2.20 1.86 8.96
N TYR A 87 -1.02 2.39 8.70
CA TYR A 87 -0.44 3.44 9.53
C TYR A 87 -0.94 4.81 9.04
N VAL A 88 -1.62 5.55 9.89
CA VAL A 88 -2.28 6.80 9.53
C VAL A 88 -2.00 7.89 10.56
N LEU A 89 -1.82 9.10 10.06
CA LEU A 89 -1.45 10.27 10.86
C LEU A 89 -2.45 10.61 11.98
N ASP A 90 -3.71 10.27 11.82
CA ASP A 90 -4.82 10.68 12.72
C ASP A 90 -4.67 10.15 14.16
N LYS A 91 -3.78 9.22 14.44
CA LYS A 91 -3.70 8.57 15.76
C LYS A 91 -2.54 9.05 16.63
N GLU A 92 -1.57 9.79 16.08
CA GLU A 92 -0.26 9.91 16.72
C GLU A 92 0.27 11.34 16.90
N VAL A 93 -0.59 12.35 16.78
CA VAL A 93 -0.18 13.70 17.14
C VAL A 93 -0.41 13.88 18.63
N GLU A 94 0.63 13.65 19.44
CA GLU A 94 0.60 13.93 20.87
C GLU A 94 0.41 15.43 21.11
N GLU A 95 -0.36 15.77 22.15
CA GLU A 95 -0.56 17.17 22.54
C GLU A 95 0.77 17.76 23.02
N GLY A 96 1.17 18.85 22.41
CA GLY A 96 2.34 19.64 22.83
C GLY A 96 3.61 19.43 22.00
N GLU A 97 3.62 18.49 21.04
CA GLU A 97 4.74 18.32 20.11
C GLU A 97 4.29 18.48 18.65
N THR A 98 5.05 19.25 17.87
CA THR A 98 4.82 19.38 16.42
C THR A 98 5.27 18.13 15.68
N LYS A 99 4.39 17.56 14.86
CA LYS A 99 4.74 16.47 13.95
C LYS A 99 5.08 17.05 12.56
N TYR A 100 6.24 16.72 12.04
CA TYR A 100 6.71 17.11 10.71
C TYR A 100 6.51 15.95 9.74
N VAL A 101 5.69 16.17 8.73
CA VAL A 101 5.23 15.10 7.80
C VAL A 101 5.79 15.33 6.41
N PHE A 102 6.76 14.53 6.02
CA PHE A 102 7.43 14.61 4.72
C PHE A 102 6.76 13.73 3.68
N PHE A 103 6.61 14.24 2.46
CA PHE A 103 6.11 13.50 1.31
C PHE A 103 7.19 13.34 0.27
N LEU A 104 7.66 12.12 0.09
CA LEU A 104 8.72 11.74 -0.85
C LEU A 104 8.13 11.05 -2.08
N GLY A 105 8.90 10.96 -3.15
CA GLY A 105 8.52 10.22 -4.35
C GLY A 105 8.81 10.99 -5.64
N SER A 106 8.67 10.30 -6.76
CA SER A 106 8.99 10.81 -8.09
C SER A 106 8.14 12.01 -8.51
N THR A 107 8.54 12.70 -9.56
CA THR A 107 7.75 13.81 -10.13
C THR A 107 6.40 13.29 -10.65
N GLY A 108 5.33 14.05 -10.40
CA GLY A 108 4.00 13.74 -10.94
C GLY A 108 3.26 12.58 -10.28
N VAL A 109 3.79 12.00 -9.20
CA VAL A 109 3.08 10.93 -8.45
C VAL A 109 1.91 11.43 -7.61
N GLY A 110 1.74 12.75 -7.44
CA GLY A 110 0.60 13.32 -6.70
C GLY A 110 0.93 13.73 -5.26
N LYS A 111 2.18 14.01 -4.90
CA LYS A 111 2.59 14.46 -3.54
C LYS A 111 1.79 15.67 -3.08
N THR A 112 1.90 16.79 -3.79
CA THR A 112 1.22 18.06 -3.47
C THR A 112 -0.29 17.90 -3.30
N THR A 113 -0.94 17.14 -4.19
CA THR A 113 -2.39 16.87 -4.10
C THR A 113 -2.73 15.98 -2.90
N THR A 114 -1.88 15.00 -2.58
CA THR A 114 -2.06 14.14 -1.41
C THR A 114 -1.91 14.94 -0.12
N ILE A 115 -0.91 15.83 -0.04
CA ILE A 115 -0.75 16.78 1.07
C ILE A 115 -2.02 17.59 1.26
N ALA A 116 -2.55 18.20 0.18
CA ALA A 116 -3.76 19.00 0.26
C ALA A 116 -4.96 18.20 0.81
N LYS A 117 -5.12 16.94 0.40
CA LYS A 117 -6.19 16.06 0.88
C LYS A 117 -6.03 15.72 2.37
N ILE A 118 -4.83 15.34 2.81
CA ILE A 118 -4.58 15.01 4.23
C ILE A 118 -4.67 16.25 5.09
N ALA A 119 -4.03 17.36 4.70
CA ALA A 119 -4.06 18.62 5.41
C ALA A 119 -5.49 19.15 5.61
N SER A 120 -6.33 19.07 4.55
CA SER A 120 -7.74 19.44 4.64
C SER A 120 -8.47 18.62 5.70
N ARG A 121 -8.26 17.31 5.75
CA ARG A 121 -8.88 16.43 6.75
C ARG A 121 -8.39 16.75 8.17
N MET A 122 -7.08 16.97 8.35
CA MET A 122 -6.53 17.36 9.64
C MET A 122 -7.12 18.68 10.13
N LYS A 123 -7.22 19.68 9.26
CA LYS A 123 -7.79 20.98 9.59
C LYS A 123 -9.28 20.93 9.87
N LEU A 124 -10.06 20.30 8.98
CA LEU A 124 -11.52 20.35 9.02
C LEU A 124 -12.13 19.34 9.99
N ASN A 125 -11.64 18.08 9.95
CA ASN A 125 -12.24 17.00 10.74
C ASN A 125 -11.60 16.85 12.12
N HIS A 126 -10.28 17.06 12.21
CA HIS A 126 -9.53 16.89 13.47
C HIS A 126 -9.21 18.22 14.17
N LYS A 127 -9.55 19.37 13.55
CA LYS A 127 -9.34 20.73 14.07
C LYS A 127 -7.90 21.02 14.47
N LYS A 128 -6.93 20.35 13.83
CA LYS A 128 -5.51 20.54 14.08
C LYS A 128 -5.05 21.90 13.54
N ASN A 129 -4.13 22.53 14.26
CA ASN A 129 -3.42 23.71 13.77
C ASN A 129 -2.27 23.24 12.89
N ILE A 130 -2.31 23.60 11.59
CA ILE A 130 -1.38 23.07 10.60
C ILE A 130 -0.65 24.18 9.86
N ALA A 131 0.58 23.88 9.43
CA ALA A 131 1.35 24.67 8.48
C ALA A 131 1.72 23.83 7.25
N LEU A 132 1.83 24.49 6.11
CA LEU A 132 2.36 23.89 4.89
C LEU A 132 3.78 24.43 4.64
N VAL A 133 4.68 23.57 4.23
CA VAL A 133 6.04 23.91 3.83
C VAL A 133 6.31 23.30 2.46
N THR A 134 6.89 24.04 1.53
CA THR A 134 7.35 23.46 0.25
C THR A 134 8.84 23.67 0.06
N ALA A 135 9.52 22.59 -0.28
CA ALA A 135 10.90 22.56 -0.78
C ALA A 135 10.95 22.24 -2.28
N ASP A 136 9.81 22.12 -2.99
CA ASP A 136 9.74 21.94 -4.45
C ASP A 136 9.85 23.31 -5.17
N THR A 137 10.95 23.99 -4.98
CA THR A 137 11.19 25.33 -5.53
C THR A 137 11.53 25.32 -7.03
N PHE A 138 11.89 24.16 -7.59
CA PHE A 138 12.16 24.03 -9.02
C PHE A 138 10.90 24.12 -9.87
N ARG A 139 9.74 23.83 -9.30
CA ARG A 139 8.45 23.80 -10.00
C ARG A 139 7.54 24.93 -9.52
N ILE A 140 7.67 26.12 -10.14
CA ILE A 140 6.88 27.30 -9.79
C ILE A 140 5.37 26.96 -9.70
N ALA A 141 4.85 26.18 -10.65
CA ALA A 141 3.44 25.77 -10.64
C ALA A 141 3.06 24.91 -9.43
N ALA A 142 3.98 24.09 -8.89
CA ALA A 142 3.71 23.28 -7.69
C ALA A 142 3.63 24.17 -6.43
N VAL A 143 4.53 25.14 -6.31
CA VAL A 143 4.49 26.16 -5.24
C VAL A 143 3.16 26.92 -5.26
N GLU A 144 2.75 27.43 -6.41
CA GLU A 144 1.49 28.18 -6.55
C GLU A 144 0.25 27.29 -6.29
N GLN A 145 0.31 26.04 -6.70
CA GLN A 145 -0.74 25.07 -6.38
C GLN A 145 -0.87 24.86 -4.85
N LEU A 146 0.24 24.67 -4.16
CA LEU A 146 0.20 24.47 -2.69
C LEU A 146 -0.21 25.77 -1.98
N LYS A 147 0.19 26.96 -2.46
CA LYS A 147 -0.31 28.26 -1.97
C LYS A 147 -1.82 28.40 -2.12
N THR A 148 -2.37 27.94 -3.23
CA THR A 148 -3.82 27.95 -3.46
C THR A 148 -4.54 27.11 -2.41
N TYR A 149 -4.06 25.91 -2.10
CA TYR A 149 -4.62 25.10 -1.03
C TYR A 149 -4.45 25.74 0.35
N ALA A 150 -3.28 26.33 0.64
CA ALA A 150 -3.04 27.04 1.89
C ALA A 150 -4.06 28.17 2.10
N ASN A 151 -4.32 28.94 1.06
CA ASN A 151 -5.32 30.03 1.10
C ASN A 151 -6.73 29.49 1.32
N ILE A 152 -7.15 28.43 0.61
CA ILE A 152 -8.47 27.82 0.79
C ILE A 152 -8.66 27.30 2.23
N LEU A 153 -7.61 26.69 2.81
CA LEU A 153 -7.66 26.16 4.18
C LEU A 153 -7.42 27.22 5.25
N ASN A 154 -7.06 28.44 4.85
CA ASN A 154 -6.62 29.50 5.75
C ASN A 154 -5.54 29.03 6.72
N VAL A 155 -4.43 28.53 6.15
CA VAL A 155 -3.26 28.06 6.87
C VAL A 155 -1.99 28.71 6.30
N PRO A 156 -0.95 28.92 7.12
CA PRO A 156 0.30 29.47 6.63
C PRO A 156 1.02 28.50 5.71
N ILE A 157 1.76 29.08 4.75
CA ILE A 157 2.70 28.34 3.89
C ILE A 157 4.06 29.01 3.92
N LYS A 158 5.10 28.19 4.03
CA LYS A 158 6.50 28.59 3.95
C LYS A 158 7.15 27.95 2.73
N VAL A 159 8.08 28.65 2.10
CA VAL A 159 8.92 28.14 1.04
C VAL A 159 10.33 28.04 1.58
N VAL A 160 10.96 26.90 1.48
CA VAL A 160 12.35 26.67 1.89
C VAL A 160 13.21 26.33 0.65
N TYR A 161 14.33 26.96 0.53
CA TYR A 161 15.24 26.82 -0.60
C TYR A 161 16.44 25.93 -0.27
N SER A 162 16.72 25.73 1.02
CA SER A 162 17.76 24.83 1.48
C SER A 162 17.33 24.04 2.72
N PRO A 163 17.99 22.90 3.02
CA PRO A 163 17.73 22.15 4.24
C PRO A 163 17.88 23.00 5.52
N GLU A 164 18.89 23.86 5.57
CA GLU A 164 19.22 24.70 6.73
C GLU A 164 18.09 25.67 7.06
N GLU A 165 17.45 26.26 6.03
CA GLU A 165 16.30 27.16 6.21
C GLU A 165 15.14 26.46 6.93
N LEU A 166 14.91 25.17 6.70
CA LEU A 166 13.91 24.40 7.46
C LEU A 166 14.30 24.32 8.93
N GLY A 167 15.59 24.09 9.20
CA GLY A 167 16.12 24.05 10.58
C GLY A 167 15.95 25.39 11.30
N GLU A 168 16.23 26.50 10.65
CA GLU A 168 16.08 27.86 11.18
C GLU A 168 14.62 28.24 11.45
N MET A 169 13.69 27.75 10.64
CA MET A 169 12.25 28.00 10.80
C MET A 169 11.59 27.16 11.88
N ARG A 170 12.28 26.23 12.52
CA ARG A 170 11.68 25.26 13.47
C ARG A 170 10.94 25.97 14.63
N GLU A 171 11.52 26.99 15.23
CA GLU A 171 10.88 27.70 16.35
C GLU A 171 9.52 28.30 15.94
N GLU A 172 9.40 28.79 14.71
CA GLU A 172 8.13 29.29 14.17
C GLU A 172 7.17 28.12 13.85
N LEU A 173 7.68 27.03 13.30
CA LEU A 173 6.88 25.88 12.93
C LEU A 173 6.42 25.05 14.14
N ASP A 174 7.15 25.10 15.23
CA ASP A 174 6.81 24.41 16.49
C ASP A 174 5.57 24.97 17.19
N GLN A 175 4.94 26.02 16.64
CA GLN A 175 3.64 26.53 17.09
C GLN A 175 2.45 25.77 16.51
N PHE A 176 2.68 24.86 15.55
CA PHE A 176 1.64 24.09 14.89
C PHE A 176 1.63 22.64 15.38
N ASP A 177 0.46 21.99 15.34
CA ASP A 177 0.37 20.56 15.64
C ASP A 177 1.05 19.72 14.58
N ILE A 178 0.88 20.12 13.29
CA ILE A 178 1.39 19.37 12.14
C ILE A 178 1.96 20.33 11.10
N CYS A 179 3.17 20.05 10.65
CA CYS A 179 3.81 20.71 9.51
C CYS A 179 3.93 19.74 8.35
N PHE A 180 3.20 19.97 7.25
CA PHE A 180 3.27 19.16 6.04
C PHE A 180 4.36 19.70 5.11
N ILE A 181 5.29 18.85 4.71
CA ILE A 181 6.46 19.22 3.91
C ILE A 181 6.38 18.55 2.54
N ASP A 182 6.15 19.38 1.49
CA ASP A 182 6.19 18.96 0.09
C ASP A 182 7.62 19.02 -0.40
N THR A 183 8.18 17.86 -0.76
CA THR A 183 9.54 17.79 -1.30
C THR A 183 9.54 17.81 -2.82
N ALA A 184 10.65 18.25 -3.40
CA ALA A 184 10.85 18.14 -4.84
C ALA A 184 10.66 16.68 -5.30
N GLY A 185 9.92 16.51 -6.40
CA GLY A 185 9.87 15.23 -7.07
C GLY A 185 11.17 14.98 -7.81
N CYS A 186 11.91 13.96 -7.42
CA CYS A 186 13.17 13.64 -8.07
C CYS A 186 13.19 12.22 -8.64
N SER A 187 14.05 12.04 -9.63
CA SER A 187 14.40 10.71 -10.08
C SER A 187 15.28 10.04 -9.03
N HIS A 188 14.96 8.80 -8.65
CA HIS A 188 15.79 7.98 -7.78
C HIS A 188 17.24 7.80 -8.28
N LYS A 189 17.52 8.16 -9.54
CA LYS A 189 18.85 8.13 -10.15
C LYS A 189 19.66 9.40 -9.93
N ASN A 190 19.05 10.48 -9.42
CA ASN A 190 19.75 11.75 -9.18
C ASN A 190 20.27 11.81 -7.73
N ARG A 191 21.54 11.46 -7.56
CA ARG A 191 22.18 11.37 -6.23
C ARG A 191 22.21 12.71 -5.48
N GLU A 192 22.45 13.82 -6.17
CA GLU A 192 22.52 15.15 -5.57
C GLU A 192 21.15 15.55 -4.97
N GLN A 193 20.07 15.33 -5.73
CA GLN A 193 18.73 15.58 -5.22
C GLN A 193 18.35 14.65 -4.05
N MET A 194 18.79 13.40 -4.09
CA MET A 194 18.55 12.45 -3.00
C MET A 194 19.29 12.86 -1.72
N GLU A 195 20.54 13.32 -1.83
CA GLU A 195 21.31 13.83 -0.69
C GLU A 195 20.65 15.09 -0.11
N ASN A 196 20.16 15.99 -0.95
CA ASN A 196 19.43 17.18 -0.50
C ASN A 196 18.15 16.84 0.25
N ILE A 197 17.38 15.83 -0.22
CA ILE A 197 16.19 15.33 0.48
C ILE A 197 16.59 14.73 1.84
N LYS A 198 17.65 13.95 1.91
CA LYS A 198 18.17 13.40 3.15
C LYS A 198 18.50 14.49 4.15
N ASN A 199 19.30 15.47 3.74
CA ASN A 199 19.68 16.61 4.57
C ASN A 199 18.46 17.39 5.06
N LEU A 200 17.42 17.54 4.21
CA LEU A 200 16.16 18.19 4.59
C LEU A 200 15.43 17.42 5.70
N ILE A 201 15.34 16.09 5.56
CA ILE A 201 14.68 15.23 6.57
C ILE A 201 15.46 15.25 7.88
N GLU A 202 16.78 15.26 7.83
CA GLU A 202 17.66 15.25 9.00
C GLU A 202 17.61 16.55 9.81
N GLN A 203 17.06 17.65 9.29
CA GLN A 203 16.81 18.88 10.07
C GLN A 203 15.80 18.64 11.20
N ILE A 204 14.97 17.63 11.11
CA ILE A 204 13.94 17.32 12.11
C ILE A 204 14.33 16.05 12.88
N PRO A 205 14.27 16.05 14.21
CA PRO A 205 14.51 14.85 15.03
C PRO A 205 13.62 13.68 14.64
N ILE A 206 14.15 12.46 14.69
CA ILE A 206 13.45 11.23 14.27
C ILE A 206 12.13 11.02 15.01
N SER A 207 12.05 11.40 16.29
CA SER A 207 10.82 11.28 17.11
C SER A 207 9.69 12.18 16.65
N ARG A 208 10.02 13.29 15.97
CA ARG A 208 9.06 14.32 15.55
C ARG A 208 8.74 14.27 14.06
N ARG A 209 9.38 13.37 13.30
CA ARG A 209 9.18 13.26 11.86
C ARG A 209 8.37 12.02 11.49
N GLU A 210 7.56 12.19 10.48
CA GLU A 210 6.80 11.17 9.78
C GLU A 210 7.12 11.27 8.30
N VAL A 211 7.34 10.15 7.63
CA VAL A 211 7.73 10.15 6.22
C VAL A 211 6.81 9.23 5.43
N TYR A 212 6.24 9.75 4.36
CA TYR A 212 5.45 9.01 3.40
C TYR A 212 6.16 8.92 2.06
N LEU A 213 6.35 7.70 1.56
CA LEU A 213 6.74 7.47 0.19
C LEU A 213 5.48 7.33 -0.67
N VAL A 214 5.29 8.30 -1.57
CA VAL A 214 4.12 8.38 -2.46
C VAL A 214 4.44 7.69 -3.78
N LEU A 215 3.67 6.66 -4.11
CA LEU A 215 3.84 5.81 -5.29
C LEU A 215 2.58 5.85 -6.16
N ASN A 216 2.77 5.81 -7.48
CA ASN A 216 1.67 5.64 -8.43
C ASN A 216 1.27 4.17 -8.52
N ALA A 217 0.00 3.85 -8.23
CA ALA A 217 -0.50 2.48 -8.26
C ALA A 217 -0.47 1.82 -9.67
N GLY A 218 -0.46 2.62 -10.73
CA GLY A 218 -0.35 2.14 -12.12
C GLY A 218 1.08 2.01 -12.63
N ALA A 219 2.11 2.26 -11.80
CA ALA A 219 3.49 2.12 -12.21
C ALA A 219 3.94 0.64 -12.21
N LYS A 220 4.94 0.33 -13.02
CA LYS A 220 5.50 -1.04 -13.07
C LYS A 220 6.13 -1.41 -11.72
N TYR A 221 5.87 -2.62 -11.27
CA TYR A 221 6.37 -3.10 -9.98
C TYR A 221 7.89 -3.00 -9.84
N ASN A 222 8.66 -3.32 -10.88
CA ASN A 222 10.13 -3.20 -10.84
C ASN A 222 10.58 -1.76 -10.64
N ASP A 223 9.93 -0.79 -11.30
CA ASP A 223 10.26 0.63 -11.11
C ASP A 223 9.94 1.08 -9.67
N LEU A 224 8.87 0.55 -9.07
CA LEU A 224 8.50 0.84 -7.69
C LEU A 224 9.50 0.25 -6.69
N LYS A 225 10.05 -0.94 -6.95
CA LYS A 225 11.12 -1.53 -6.14
C LYS A 225 12.37 -0.65 -6.16
N ASP A 226 12.84 -0.28 -7.36
CA ASP A 226 14.03 0.58 -7.52
C ASP A 226 13.86 1.90 -6.78
N ILE A 227 12.66 2.49 -6.82
CA ILE A 227 12.33 3.70 -6.05
C ILE A 227 12.40 3.41 -4.55
N ALA A 228 11.73 2.37 -4.08
CA ALA A 228 11.65 2.06 -2.65
C ALA A 228 13.03 1.75 -2.05
N ASP A 229 13.90 1.03 -2.79
CA ASP A 229 15.25 0.72 -2.36
C ASP A 229 16.05 1.99 -2.08
N VAL A 230 16.05 2.93 -3.04
CA VAL A 230 16.77 4.19 -2.88
C VAL A 230 16.26 5.02 -1.70
N TYR A 231 14.94 5.07 -1.50
CA TYR A 231 14.38 5.81 -0.35
C TYR A 231 14.58 5.07 0.99
N SER A 232 14.66 3.73 0.98
CA SER A 232 14.96 2.93 2.18
C SER A 232 16.36 3.19 2.72
N ASP A 233 17.30 3.55 1.85
CA ASP A 233 18.65 3.96 2.26
C ASP A 233 18.69 5.33 2.95
N LEU A 234 17.64 6.14 2.77
CA LEU A 234 17.58 7.50 3.34
C LEU A 234 16.85 7.54 4.68
N THR A 235 15.73 6.86 4.80
CA THR A 235 14.86 6.95 5.97
C THR A 235 13.82 5.84 6.01
N ASP A 236 13.23 5.60 7.20
CA ASP A 236 12.00 4.84 7.31
C ASP A 236 10.81 5.62 6.76
N PHE A 237 9.84 4.91 6.18
CA PHE A 237 8.64 5.53 5.60
C PHE A 237 7.43 4.59 5.64
N SER A 238 6.25 5.20 5.48
CA SER A 238 5.01 4.48 5.19
C SER A 238 4.59 4.71 3.73
N LEU A 239 3.87 3.77 3.14
CA LEU A 239 3.53 3.79 1.72
C LEU A 239 2.17 4.44 1.47
N ILE A 240 2.12 5.41 0.56
CA ILE A 240 0.88 5.98 0.01
C ILE A 240 0.79 5.60 -1.46
N PHE A 241 -0.35 5.06 -1.87
CA PHE A 241 -0.63 4.78 -3.27
C PHE A 241 -1.62 5.76 -3.85
N THR A 242 -1.26 6.37 -4.98
CA THR A 242 -2.08 7.36 -5.68
C THR A 242 -2.60 6.81 -7.00
N LYS A 243 -3.59 7.50 -7.57
CA LYS A 243 -4.15 7.22 -8.90
C LYS A 243 -4.75 5.81 -9.02
N LEU A 244 -5.45 5.37 -7.95
CA LEU A 244 -6.15 4.09 -7.97
C LEU A 244 -7.26 4.03 -9.01
N ASP A 245 -7.75 5.18 -9.47
CA ASP A 245 -8.71 5.34 -10.55
C ASP A 245 -8.12 5.05 -11.94
N GLU A 246 -6.79 5.11 -12.08
CA GLU A 246 -6.08 4.80 -13.33
C GLU A 246 -5.76 3.30 -13.48
N THR A 247 -5.99 2.46 -12.45
CA THR A 247 -5.71 1.02 -12.48
C THR A 247 -6.85 0.17 -11.94
N SER A 248 -7.06 -0.98 -12.59
CA SER A 248 -8.00 -1.99 -12.09
C SER A 248 -7.36 -2.96 -11.09
N SER A 249 -6.04 -2.96 -10.95
CA SER A 249 -5.29 -3.90 -10.13
C SER A 249 -5.12 -3.40 -8.69
N ALA A 250 -5.01 -4.34 -7.74
CA ALA A 250 -4.68 -4.05 -6.35
C ALA A 250 -3.42 -4.80 -5.87
N GLY A 251 -2.85 -5.67 -6.72
CA GLY A 251 -1.71 -6.51 -6.37
C GLY A 251 -0.47 -5.72 -6.02
N VAL A 252 -0.26 -4.58 -6.67
CA VAL A 252 0.90 -3.71 -6.43
C VAL A 252 1.04 -3.30 -4.96
N MET A 253 -0.07 -3.07 -4.25
CA MET A 253 -0.03 -2.71 -2.83
C MET A 253 0.47 -3.87 -1.96
N LEU A 254 -0.03 -5.08 -2.21
CA LEU A 254 0.43 -6.28 -1.51
C LEU A 254 1.89 -6.60 -1.84
N ASN A 255 2.28 -6.47 -3.10
CA ASN A 255 3.65 -6.69 -3.56
C ASN A 255 4.62 -5.74 -2.85
N MET A 256 4.34 -4.45 -2.84
CA MET A 256 5.21 -3.45 -2.23
C MET A 256 5.24 -3.58 -0.70
N ARG A 257 4.11 -3.90 -0.05
CA ARG A 257 4.06 -4.19 1.38
C ARG A 257 4.96 -5.37 1.74
N THR A 258 4.89 -6.44 0.93
CA THR A 258 5.70 -7.66 1.14
C THR A 258 7.18 -7.40 0.85
N TYR A 259 7.48 -6.65 -0.22
CA TYR A 259 8.85 -6.36 -0.62
C TYR A 259 9.60 -5.46 0.38
N THR A 260 8.95 -4.38 0.80
CA THR A 260 9.62 -3.35 1.63
C THR A 260 9.51 -3.61 3.13
N ASP A 261 8.58 -4.47 3.54
CA ASP A 261 8.11 -4.62 4.93
C ASP A 261 7.66 -3.29 5.59
N ARG A 262 7.33 -2.26 4.78
CA ARG A 262 6.87 -0.94 5.24
C ARG A 262 5.36 -0.89 5.31
N PRO A 263 4.77 -0.24 6.33
CA PRO A 263 3.32 -0.19 6.47
C PRO A 263 2.66 0.56 5.31
N LEU A 264 1.49 0.08 4.88
CA LEU A 264 0.61 0.82 4.00
C LEU A 264 -0.12 1.91 4.82
N SER A 265 -0.43 3.04 4.17
CA SER A 265 -1.07 4.17 4.83
C SER A 265 -2.35 4.60 4.11
N TYR A 266 -2.23 5.55 3.22
CA TYR A 266 -3.37 6.08 2.47
C TYR A 266 -3.36 5.62 1.02
N VAL A 267 -4.56 5.69 0.43
CA VAL A 267 -4.78 5.54 -1.01
C VAL A 267 -5.54 6.75 -1.53
N THR A 268 -5.20 7.22 -2.72
CA THR A 268 -5.94 8.30 -3.37
C THR A 268 -6.43 7.89 -4.74
N TRP A 269 -7.58 8.45 -5.10
CA TRP A 269 -8.22 8.33 -6.39
C TRP A 269 -8.75 9.70 -6.80
N GLY A 270 -8.89 9.96 -8.10
CA GLY A 270 -9.46 11.20 -8.60
C GLY A 270 -8.78 12.49 -8.12
N GLN A 271 -9.40 13.62 -8.40
CA GLN A 271 -8.84 14.96 -8.20
C GLN A 271 -9.53 15.78 -7.10
N ASN A 272 -10.64 15.30 -6.52
CA ASN A 272 -11.38 16.06 -5.52
C ASN A 272 -10.63 16.12 -4.19
N VAL A 273 -10.54 17.34 -3.65
CA VAL A 273 -9.95 17.63 -2.34
C VAL A 273 -11.07 18.15 -1.44
N PRO A 274 -11.30 17.56 -0.28
CA PRO A 274 -10.52 16.52 0.42
C PRO A 274 -11.00 15.07 0.19
N ASP A 275 -11.94 14.80 -0.72
CA ASP A 275 -12.76 13.59 -0.66
C ASP A 275 -12.09 12.34 -1.24
N ASP A 276 -11.31 12.49 -2.34
CA ASP A 276 -10.72 11.36 -3.07
C ASP A 276 -9.47 10.78 -2.39
N ILE A 277 -9.57 10.46 -1.11
CA ILE A 277 -8.53 9.80 -0.31
C ILE A 277 -9.18 8.89 0.74
N GLY A 278 -8.53 7.80 1.07
CA GLY A 278 -8.94 6.86 2.13
C GLY A 278 -7.75 6.20 2.80
N LYS A 279 -8.01 5.55 3.93
CA LYS A 279 -7.05 4.62 4.54
C LYS A 279 -7.02 3.34 3.70
N VAL A 280 -5.87 2.70 3.64
CA VAL A 280 -5.79 1.35 3.05
C VAL A 280 -6.73 0.42 3.81
N ASP A 281 -7.52 -0.33 3.07
CA ASP A 281 -8.46 -1.32 3.59
C ASP A 281 -8.03 -2.72 3.13
N ALA A 282 -7.44 -3.48 4.06
CA ALA A 282 -6.97 -4.83 3.80
C ALA A 282 -8.08 -5.77 3.33
N GLN A 283 -9.32 -5.58 3.81
CA GLN A 283 -10.45 -6.39 3.38
C GLN A 283 -10.84 -6.10 1.93
N LYS A 284 -10.82 -4.82 1.52
CA LYS A 284 -11.07 -4.44 0.12
C LYS A 284 -10.00 -4.99 -0.81
N ILE A 285 -8.72 -4.92 -0.40
CA ILE A 285 -7.61 -5.52 -1.17
C ILE A 285 -7.84 -7.02 -1.32
N ALA A 286 -8.06 -7.74 -0.22
CA ALA A 286 -8.27 -9.19 -0.25
C ALA A 286 -9.46 -9.59 -1.12
N LYS A 287 -10.60 -8.90 -1.00
CA LYS A 287 -11.77 -9.14 -1.86
C LYS A 287 -11.43 -8.95 -3.35
N LYS A 288 -10.75 -7.85 -3.69
CA LYS A 288 -10.39 -7.53 -5.07
C LYS A 288 -9.43 -8.58 -5.65
N LEU A 289 -8.41 -8.97 -4.90
CA LEU A 289 -7.45 -10.00 -5.33
C LEU A 289 -8.07 -11.38 -5.54
N LEU A 290 -9.15 -11.69 -4.82
CA LEU A 290 -9.90 -12.94 -4.95
C LEU A 290 -11.09 -12.86 -5.94
N GLY A 291 -11.19 -11.76 -6.72
CA GLY A 291 -12.20 -11.62 -7.77
C GLY A 291 -13.55 -11.08 -7.27
N GLY A 292 -13.63 -10.59 -6.03
CA GLY A 292 -14.81 -9.89 -5.53
C GLY A 292 -14.97 -8.52 -6.19
N LYS A 293 -16.20 -8.14 -6.54
CA LYS A 293 -16.51 -6.77 -6.95
C LYS A 293 -16.42 -5.86 -5.71
N SER A 294 -15.65 -4.77 -5.84
CA SER A 294 -15.56 -3.70 -4.83
C SER A 294 -16.77 -2.80 -4.89
#